data_a153b9d53064f1d78a0ea3cde57bb5a4
#
_entry.id   a153b9d53064f1d78a0ea3cde57bb5a4
#
_cell.length_a   1.000
_cell.length_b   1.000
_cell.length_c   1.000
_cell.angle_alpha   90.00
_cell.angle_beta   90.00
_cell.angle_gamma   90.00
#
_symmetry.space_group_name_H-M   'P 1'
#
loop_
_entity.id
_entity.type
_entity.pdbx_description
1 polymer ?
#
loop_
_entity_poly.entity_id
_entity_poly.type
_entity_poly.pdbx_seq_one_letter_code
_entity_poly.pdbx_strand_id
1 'polypeptide(L)'
;MNSKLRVLVVGLGNMGLSHAQAYRGNPGFEIVGLANRSEVKLPAALQSYPRFATFEEGLAKSKPDLVSINTLTDSHADYAIKAMEAGAHVFIEKPLAATVEDAERVVATAKRLKRKLVIGYILRHHPSWMEFIRIARELGGPYVMRMNLNQQSHAEQWATHKRLMQSTSPIVDCGVHYVDVMCQICDAKPKQVRGMGVRLSNDIGPDMYNYGHLQVTFDDGSVGWYEAAWGPMISETAFFVKDVMTPKGCVSIVMKEGAKSADMETHTKTSTIRTHWAELDRNGQYVRPDREISMADEPGHQALCDREQAYVLKAIREDIDLTQHMADGVNSLKIVLAADRSVREGRAIDL
;
A
#
# COMPACT_ATOMS: atom_id res chain seq x y z
N MET A 1 -32.94 3.83 -9.46
CA MET A 1 -31.98 2.90 -8.79
C MET A 1 -30.70 2.96 -9.60
N ASN A 2 -29.57 3.27 -8.97
CA ASN A 2 -28.30 3.23 -9.68
C ASN A 2 -27.99 1.77 -10.08
N SER A 3 -27.65 1.52 -11.34
CA SER A 3 -27.22 0.20 -11.81
C SER A 3 -26.01 -0.29 -11.03
N LYS A 4 -25.90 -1.61 -10.89
CA LYS A 4 -24.68 -2.22 -10.31
C LYS A 4 -23.52 -2.01 -11.27
N LEU A 5 -22.34 -1.73 -10.72
CA LEU A 5 -21.09 -1.73 -11.50
C LEU A 5 -20.67 -3.18 -11.79
N ARG A 6 -20.47 -3.48 -13.06
CA ARG A 6 -20.04 -4.79 -13.55
C ARG A 6 -18.53 -4.91 -13.39
N VAL A 7 -18.06 -5.84 -12.54
CA VAL A 7 -16.63 -5.99 -12.23
C VAL A 7 -16.04 -7.28 -12.76
N LEU A 8 -14.90 -7.17 -13.47
CA LEU A 8 -14.03 -8.28 -13.82
C LEU A 8 -12.87 -8.32 -12.83
N VAL A 9 -12.72 -9.43 -12.09
CA VAL A 9 -11.59 -9.63 -11.18
C VAL A 9 -10.51 -10.44 -11.88
N VAL A 10 -9.29 -9.90 -11.94
CA VAL A 10 -8.14 -10.47 -12.65
C VAL A 10 -7.02 -10.78 -11.68
N GLY A 11 -6.54 -12.03 -11.68
CA GLY A 11 -5.61 -12.53 -10.67
C GLY A 11 -6.35 -12.98 -9.40
N LEU A 12 -6.35 -14.29 -9.14
CA LEU A 12 -7.10 -14.91 -8.04
C LEU A 12 -6.15 -15.52 -6.98
N GLY A 13 -5.07 -14.80 -6.69
CA GLY A 13 -4.24 -15.04 -5.51
C GLY A 13 -4.94 -14.56 -4.23
N ASN A 14 -4.21 -14.50 -3.11
CA ASN A 14 -4.78 -14.13 -1.81
C ASN A 14 -5.54 -12.79 -1.88
N MET A 15 -4.90 -11.73 -2.41
CA MET A 15 -5.54 -10.41 -2.52
C MET A 15 -6.73 -10.44 -3.48
N GLY A 16 -6.59 -11.05 -4.66
CA GLY A 16 -7.69 -11.13 -5.61
C GLY A 16 -8.91 -11.88 -5.10
N LEU A 17 -8.72 -12.91 -4.28
CA LEU A 17 -9.82 -13.61 -3.60
C LEU A 17 -10.49 -12.73 -2.54
N SER A 18 -9.71 -11.97 -1.76
CA SER A 18 -10.24 -11.01 -0.77
C SER A 18 -11.07 -9.93 -1.46
N HIS A 19 -10.57 -9.35 -2.55
CA HIS A 19 -11.32 -8.35 -3.32
C HIS A 19 -12.56 -8.94 -4.00
N ALA A 20 -12.49 -10.15 -4.55
CA ALA A 20 -13.67 -10.83 -5.11
C ALA A 20 -14.77 -11.03 -4.06
N GLN A 21 -14.38 -11.36 -2.81
CA GLN A 21 -15.34 -11.45 -1.71
C GLN A 21 -15.94 -10.10 -1.33
N ALA A 22 -15.12 -9.04 -1.32
CA ALA A 22 -15.57 -7.67 -1.08
C ALA A 22 -16.59 -7.21 -2.14
N TYR A 23 -16.32 -7.44 -3.43
CA TYR A 23 -17.27 -7.15 -4.50
C TYR A 23 -18.56 -7.94 -4.36
N ARG A 24 -18.46 -9.24 -4.04
CA ARG A 24 -19.64 -10.09 -3.81
C ARG A 24 -20.49 -9.59 -2.64
N GLY A 25 -19.86 -9.15 -1.56
CA GLY A 25 -20.54 -8.63 -0.36
C GLY A 25 -21.21 -7.28 -0.54
N ASN A 26 -20.81 -6.50 -1.54
CA ASN A 26 -21.30 -5.14 -1.76
C ASN A 26 -22.40 -5.12 -2.85
N PRO A 27 -23.65 -4.76 -2.51
CA PRO A 27 -24.76 -4.79 -3.47
C PRO A 27 -24.61 -3.81 -4.63
N GLY A 28 -23.67 -2.88 -4.57
CA GLY A 28 -23.35 -1.92 -5.64
C GLY A 28 -22.58 -2.55 -6.81
N PHE A 29 -22.07 -3.77 -6.65
CA PHE A 29 -21.32 -4.48 -7.69
C PHE A 29 -22.03 -5.73 -8.19
N GLU A 30 -21.67 -6.14 -9.40
CA GLU A 30 -21.99 -7.42 -10.01
C GLU A 30 -20.69 -8.02 -10.57
N ILE A 31 -20.23 -9.14 -10.03
CA ILE A 31 -19.07 -9.86 -10.59
C ILE A 31 -19.50 -10.49 -11.92
N VAL A 32 -18.96 -10.00 -13.02
CA VAL A 32 -19.24 -10.49 -14.37
C VAL A 32 -18.18 -11.46 -14.91
N GLY A 33 -17.10 -11.64 -14.15
CA GLY A 33 -16.06 -12.61 -14.48
C GLY A 33 -14.92 -12.66 -13.48
N LEU A 34 -14.30 -13.83 -13.43
CA LEU A 34 -13.09 -14.12 -12.66
C LEU A 34 -12.03 -14.64 -13.65
N ALA A 35 -10.95 -13.89 -13.88
CA ALA A 35 -9.90 -14.25 -14.82
C ALA A 35 -8.62 -14.66 -14.08
N ASN A 36 -8.07 -15.83 -14.42
CA ASN A 36 -6.80 -16.32 -13.87
C ASN A 36 -6.14 -17.33 -14.81
N ARG A 37 -4.83 -17.18 -15.07
CA ARG A 37 -4.07 -18.01 -16.02
C ARG A 37 -3.95 -19.47 -15.57
N SER A 38 -3.81 -19.69 -14.28
CA SER A 38 -3.71 -21.05 -13.69
C SER A 38 -5.02 -21.46 -13.03
N GLU A 39 -5.24 -22.76 -12.89
CA GLU A 39 -6.33 -23.24 -12.05
C GLU A 39 -6.13 -22.82 -10.60
N VAL A 40 -7.20 -22.28 -10.02
CA VAL A 40 -7.26 -21.89 -8.62
C VAL A 40 -8.49 -22.50 -7.98
N LYS A 41 -8.33 -23.07 -6.79
CA LYS A 41 -9.45 -23.54 -5.97
C LYS A 41 -10.20 -22.34 -5.42
N LEU A 42 -11.38 -22.10 -5.98
CA LEU A 42 -12.24 -21.02 -5.53
C LEU A 42 -13.02 -21.39 -4.26
N PRO A 43 -13.20 -20.45 -3.33
CA PRO A 43 -14.20 -20.56 -2.27
C PRO A 43 -15.57 -20.86 -2.86
N ALA A 44 -16.39 -21.65 -2.15
CA ALA A 44 -17.72 -22.06 -2.62
C ALA A 44 -18.59 -20.88 -3.09
N ALA A 45 -18.48 -19.76 -2.40
CA ALA A 45 -19.21 -18.53 -2.69
C ALA A 45 -18.85 -17.85 -4.03
N LEU A 46 -17.72 -18.23 -4.65
CA LEU A 46 -17.24 -17.66 -5.91
C LEU A 46 -17.32 -18.64 -7.09
N GLN A 47 -17.71 -19.89 -6.87
CA GLN A 47 -17.69 -20.94 -7.89
C GLN A 47 -18.73 -20.74 -9.01
N SER A 48 -19.82 -20.02 -8.74
CA SER A 48 -20.90 -19.78 -9.69
C SER A 48 -20.63 -18.67 -10.72
N TYR A 49 -19.58 -17.88 -10.52
CA TYR A 49 -19.27 -16.79 -11.44
C TYR A 49 -18.57 -17.30 -12.72
N PRO A 50 -18.76 -16.62 -13.88
CA PRO A 50 -18.06 -16.94 -15.11
C PRO A 50 -16.54 -16.91 -14.92
N ARG A 51 -15.84 -17.91 -15.49
CA ARG A 51 -14.38 -18.02 -15.41
C ARG A 51 -13.76 -17.82 -16.78
N PHE A 52 -12.63 -17.11 -16.80
CA PHE A 52 -11.85 -16.86 -18.02
C PHE A 52 -10.39 -17.27 -17.77
N ALA A 53 -9.77 -17.88 -18.79
CA ALA A 53 -8.37 -18.30 -18.72
C ALA A 53 -7.40 -17.12 -18.84
N THR A 54 -7.82 -16.04 -19.51
CA THR A 54 -6.98 -14.84 -19.70
C THR A 54 -7.75 -13.57 -19.39
N PHE A 55 -7.00 -12.51 -19.12
CA PHE A 55 -7.53 -11.16 -18.96
C PHE A 55 -8.27 -10.69 -20.21
N GLU A 56 -7.65 -10.89 -21.39
CA GLU A 56 -8.18 -10.45 -22.68
C GLU A 56 -9.52 -11.11 -22.99
N GLU A 57 -9.63 -12.41 -22.74
CA GLU A 57 -10.89 -13.14 -22.89
C GLU A 57 -11.98 -12.57 -21.98
N GLY A 58 -11.63 -12.37 -20.69
CA GLY A 58 -12.52 -11.80 -19.69
C GLY A 58 -13.00 -10.42 -20.09
N LEU A 59 -12.09 -9.53 -20.49
CA LEU A 59 -12.39 -8.16 -20.89
C LEU A 59 -13.34 -8.12 -22.09
N ALA A 60 -13.03 -8.89 -23.12
CA ALA A 60 -13.82 -8.91 -24.38
C ALA A 60 -15.22 -9.47 -24.17
N LYS A 61 -15.35 -10.57 -23.40
CA LYS A 61 -16.63 -11.27 -23.22
C LYS A 61 -17.53 -10.62 -22.17
N SER A 62 -16.96 -10.13 -21.07
CA SER A 62 -17.75 -9.59 -19.97
C SER A 62 -18.07 -8.09 -20.11
N LYS A 63 -17.30 -7.32 -20.87
CA LYS A 63 -17.47 -5.87 -21.04
C LYS A 63 -17.72 -5.16 -19.70
N PRO A 64 -16.75 -5.19 -18.77
CA PRO A 64 -16.95 -4.69 -17.41
C PRO A 64 -16.93 -3.15 -17.35
N ASP A 65 -17.59 -2.59 -16.32
CA ASP A 65 -17.49 -1.17 -15.97
C ASP A 65 -16.23 -0.90 -15.13
N LEU A 66 -15.76 -1.94 -14.41
CA LEU A 66 -14.58 -1.91 -13.53
C LEU A 66 -13.75 -3.18 -13.75
N VAL A 67 -12.44 -3.03 -13.89
CA VAL A 67 -11.49 -4.13 -13.81
C VAL A 67 -10.71 -4.03 -12.49
N SER A 68 -10.70 -5.10 -11.72
CA SER A 68 -9.88 -5.26 -10.51
C SER A 68 -8.65 -6.09 -10.85
N ILE A 69 -7.47 -5.46 -10.87
CA ILE A 69 -6.20 -6.08 -11.26
C ILE A 69 -5.41 -6.45 -10.00
N ASN A 70 -5.25 -7.78 -9.77
CA ASN A 70 -4.61 -8.35 -8.58
C ASN A 70 -3.55 -9.37 -8.97
N THR A 71 -2.88 -9.12 -10.06
CA THR A 71 -1.86 -9.98 -10.67
C THR A 71 -0.46 -9.65 -10.13
N LEU A 72 0.57 -10.26 -10.70
CA LEU A 72 1.94 -9.82 -10.46
C LEU A 72 2.17 -8.45 -11.12
N THR A 73 3.01 -7.64 -10.51
CA THR A 73 3.26 -6.24 -10.88
C THR A 73 3.64 -6.03 -12.35
N ASP A 74 4.35 -6.98 -12.94
CA ASP A 74 4.81 -6.90 -14.35
C ASP A 74 3.66 -6.76 -15.35
N SER A 75 2.46 -7.23 -15.01
CA SER A 75 1.28 -7.12 -15.88
C SER A 75 0.39 -5.91 -15.58
N HIS A 76 0.65 -5.20 -14.51
CA HIS A 76 -0.20 -4.13 -14.00
C HIS A 76 -0.46 -3.03 -15.05
N ALA A 77 0.60 -2.46 -15.60
CA ALA A 77 0.49 -1.34 -16.53
C ALA A 77 -0.24 -1.71 -17.81
N ASP A 78 0.11 -2.85 -18.41
CA ASP A 78 -0.53 -3.32 -19.65
C ASP A 78 -2.02 -3.59 -19.46
N TYR A 79 -2.39 -4.28 -18.38
CA TYR A 79 -3.78 -4.60 -18.08
C TYR A 79 -4.60 -3.36 -17.73
N ALA A 80 -4.03 -2.42 -16.98
CA ALA A 80 -4.71 -1.18 -16.62
C ALA A 80 -4.99 -0.31 -17.87
N ILE A 81 -4.01 -0.16 -18.75
CA ILE A 81 -4.15 0.60 -20.00
C ILE A 81 -5.22 -0.03 -20.89
N LYS A 82 -5.14 -1.34 -21.16
CA LYS A 82 -6.13 -2.06 -21.97
C LYS A 82 -7.54 -2.00 -21.37
N ALA A 83 -7.68 -2.11 -20.05
CA ALA A 83 -8.97 -1.99 -19.37
C ALA A 83 -9.59 -0.59 -19.59
N MET A 84 -8.78 0.46 -19.39
CA MET A 84 -9.25 1.84 -19.59
C MET A 84 -9.57 2.16 -21.06
N GLU A 85 -8.80 1.64 -22.00
CA GLU A 85 -9.07 1.75 -23.45
C GLU A 85 -10.35 1.03 -23.86
N ALA A 86 -10.68 -0.07 -23.18
CA ALA A 86 -11.97 -0.74 -23.35
C ALA A 86 -13.15 -0.03 -22.65
N GLY A 87 -12.90 1.10 -21.97
CA GLY A 87 -13.92 1.93 -21.33
C GLY A 87 -14.16 1.63 -19.85
N ALA A 88 -13.43 0.67 -19.25
CA ALA A 88 -13.58 0.34 -17.83
C ALA A 88 -12.83 1.33 -16.92
N HIS A 89 -13.31 1.49 -15.69
CA HIS A 89 -12.52 2.02 -14.57
C HIS A 89 -11.56 0.95 -14.07
N VAL A 90 -10.56 1.32 -13.28
CA VAL A 90 -9.54 0.38 -12.79
C VAL A 90 -9.36 0.51 -11.28
N PHE A 91 -9.44 -0.61 -10.59
CA PHE A 91 -8.78 -0.84 -9.32
C PHE A 91 -7.54 -1.70 -9.59
N ILE A 92 -6.40 -1.35 -8.99
CA ILE A 92 -5.14 -2.06 -9.22
C ILE A 92 -4.39 -2.24 -7.91
N GLU A 93 -3.93 -3.45 -7.63
CA GLU A 93 -3.07 -3.73 -6.48
C GLU A 93 -1.75 -2.96 -6.56
N LYS A 94 -1.20 -2.71 -5.39
CA LYS A 94 0.13 -2.10 -5.26
C LYS A 94 1.24 -3.12 -5.62
N PRO A 95 2.39 -2.66 -6.06
CA PRO A 95 2.69 -1.31 -6.55
C PRO A 95 2.01 -1.03 -7.90
N LEU A 96 1.77 0.24 -8.24
CA LEU A 96 1.02 0.63 -9.45
C LEU A 96 1.59 0.03 -10.74
N ALA A 97 2.92 -0.08 -10.85
CA ALA A 97 3.62 -0.66 -11.99
C ALA A 97 5.02 -1.14 -11.57
N ALA A 98 5.71 -1.83 -12.47
CA ALA A 98 7.09 -2.28 -12.26
C ALA A 98 8.12 -1.16 -12.44
N THR A 99 7.80 -0.12 -13.23
CA THR A 99 8.66 1.04 -13.49
C THR A 99 7.91 2.34 -13.29
N VAL A 100 8.65 3.43 -13.06
CA VAL A 100 8.06 4.78 -12.94
C VAL A 100 7.42 5.21 -14.26
N GLU A 101 8.06 4.94 -15.37
CA GLU A 101 7.60 5.26 -16.72
C GLU A 101 6.26 4.60 -17.02
N ASP A 102 6.11 3.34 -16.63
CA ASP A 102 4.84 2.61 -16.80
C ASP A 102 3.75 3.17 -15.88
N ALA A 103 4.08 3.51 -14.64
CA ALA A 103 3.13 4.15 -13.72
C ALA A 103 2.63 5.49 -14.27
N GLU A 104 3.52 6.32 -14.81
CA GLU A 104 3.17 7.59 -15.44
C GLU A 104 2.30 7.38 -16.69
N ARG A 105 2.57 6.36 -17.52
CA ARG A 105 1.74 5.99 -18.66
C ARG A 105 0.32 5.58 -18.24
N VAL A 106 0.19 4.78 -17.19
CA VAL A 106 -1.11 4.37 -16.63
C VAL A 106 -1.90 5.60 -16.17
N VAL A 107 -1.27 6.49 -15.39
CA VAL A 107 -1.89 7.72 -14.90
C VAL A 107 -2.28 8.65 -16.05
N ALA A 108 -1.41 8.83 -17.06
CA ALA A 108 -1.72 9.64 -18.23
C ALA A 108 -2.92 9.08 -19.02
N THR A 109 -3.01 7.75 -19.12
CA THR A 109 -4.13 7.07 -19.77
C THR A 109 -5.43 7.28 -19.00
N ALA A 110 -5.41 7.14 -17.66
CA ALA A 110 -6.56 7.39 -16.80
C ALA A 110 -7.10 8.83 -16.97
N LYS A 111 -6.21 9.81 -16.97
CA LYS A 111 -6.54 11.23 -17.18
C LYS A 111 -7.12 11.48 -18.57
N ARG A 112 -6.45 10.99 -19.61
CA ARG A 112 -6.86 11.15 -21.02
C ARG A 112 -8.23 10.57 -21.30
N LEU A 113 -8.50 9.37 -20.77
CA LEU A 113 -9.76 8.65 -21.00
C LEU A 113 -10.83 8.96 -19.95
N LYS A 114 -10.52 9.82 -18.96
CA LYS A 114 -11.41 10.16 -17.85
C LYS A 114 -11.92 8.91 -17.12
N ARG A 115 -11.02 7.95 -16.84
CA ARG A 115 -11.32 6.75 -16.07
C ARG A 115 -10.83 6.91 -14.66
N LYS A 116 -11.59 6.41 -13.68
CA LYS A 116 -11.12 6.33 -12.30
C LYS A 116 -10.07 5.24 -12.20
N LEU A 117 -8.96 5.56 -11.57
CA LEU A 117 -7.87 4.67 -11.24
C LEU A 117 -7.65 4.72 -9.73
N VAL A 118 -7.98 3.64 -9.04
CA VAL A 118 -7.74 3.48 -7.60
C VAL A 118 -6.64 2.44 -7.40
N ILE A 119 -5.61 2.80 -6.65
CA ILE A 119 -4.49 1.94 -6.31
C ILE A 119 -4.73 1.33 -4.94
N GLY A 120 -4.47 0.04 -4.77
CA GLY A 120 -4.74 -0.77 -3.58
C GLY A 120 -3.84 -0.44 -2.39
N TYR A 121 -3.91 0.80 -1.91
CA TYR A 121 -3.24 1.22 -0.67
C TYR A 121 -4.18 1.03 0.52
N ILE A 122 -4.23 -0.19 1.04
CA ILE A 122 -5.16 -0.60 2.10
C ILE A 122 -5.12 0.31 3.35
N LEU A 123 -3.95 0.92 3.66
CA LEU A 123 -3.79 1.83 4.80
C LEU A 123 -4.60 3.13 4.62
N ARG A 124 -4.92 3.53 3.39
CA ARG A 124 -5.80 4.68 3.09
C ARG A 124 -7.24 4.49 3.57
N HIS A 125 -7.65 3.24 3.80
CA HIS A 125 -8.99 2.86 4.24
C HIS A 125 -9.02 2.35 5.68
N HIS A 126 -7.88 2.35 6.34
CA HIS A 126 -7.73 1.95 7.74
C HIS A 126 -8.01 3.14 8.67
N PRO A 127 -9.05 3.09 9.54
CA PRO A 127 -9.46 4.25 10.33
C PRO A 127 -8.35 4.79 11.23
N SER A 128 -7.53 3.92 11.79
CA SER A 128 -6.43 4.35 12.66
C SER A 128 -5.33 5.07 11.88
N TRP A 129 -4.99 4.58 10.67
CA TRP A 129 -4.01 5.26 9.82
C TRP A 129 -4.54 6.59 9.29
N MET A 130 -5.83 6.67 8.98
CA MET A 130 -6.47 7.94 8.61
C MET A 130 -6.39 8.95 9.76
N GLU A 131 -6.64 8.51 11.00
CA GLU A 131 -6.53 9.37 12.18
C GLU A 131 -5.08 9.77 12.47
N PHE A 132 -4.13 8.85 12.33
CA PHE A 132 -2.69 9.12 12.46
C PHE A 132 -2.23 10.21 11.47
N ILE A 133 -2.61 10.07 10.18
CA ILE A 133 -2.30 11.05 9.13
C ILE A 133 -2.96 12.40 9.44
N ARG A 134 -4.23 12.40 9.86
CA ARG A 134 -4.97 13.62 10.22
C ARG A 134 -4.27 14.40 11.33
N ILE A 135 -3.86 13.71 12.40
CA ILE A 135 -3.15 14.34 13.54
C ILE A 135 -1.79 14.86 13.09
N ALA A 136 -1.02 14.10 12.30
CA ALA A 136 0.26 14.56 11.77
C ALA A 136 0.11 15.87 10.97
N ARG A 137 -0.90 15.95 10.10
CA ARG A 137 -1.18 17.16 9.30
C ARG A 137 -1.63 18.33 10.17
N GLU A 138 -2.41 18.11 11.23
CA GLU A 138 -2.81 19.17 12.18
C GLU A 138 -1.64 19.73 12.98
N LEU A 139 -0.68 18.87 13.34
CA LEU A 139 0.56 19.32 13.99
C LEU A 139 1.40 20.18 13.04
N GLY A 140 1.36 19.91 11.73
CA GLY A 140 2.01 20.69 10.67
C GLY A 140 3.52 20.44 10.58
N GLY A 141 4.06 20.58 9.34
CA GLY A 141 5.47 20.34 9.03
C GLY A 141 6.43 21.47 9.44
N PRO A 142 7.73 21.31 9.14
CA PRO A 142 8.30 20.14 8.46
C PRO A 142 8.21 18.87 9.30
N TYR A 143 8.22 17.71 8.64
CA TYR A 143 7.97 16.41 9.26
C TYR A 143 9.25 15.58 9.34
N VAL A 144 9.42 14.84 10.45
CA VAL A 144 10.31 13.67 10.51
C VAL A 144 9.42 12.44 10.64
N MET A 145 9.33 11.65 9.57
CA MET A 145 8.45 10.49 9.48
C MET A 145 9.29 9.21 9.61
N ARG A 146 9.03 8.40 10.64
CA ARG A 146 9.77 7.15 10.88
C ARG A 146 8.81 5.97 10.91
N MET A 147 9.04 5.00 10.07
CA MET A 147 8.18 3.81 9.97
C MET A 147 9.00 2.56 9.69
N ASN A 148 8.57 1.41 10.19
CA ASN A 148 9.19 0.14 9.87
C ASN A 148 8.19 -1.02 9.77
N LEU A 149 8.64 -2.08 9.10
CA LEU A 149 7.99 -3.38 9.11
C LEU A 149 9.05 -4.49 9.03
N ASN A 150 9.49 -4.98 10.19
CA ASN A 150 10.39 -6.12 10.29
C ASN A 150 9.58 -7.37 10.61
N GLN A 151 9.57 -8.35 9.70
CA GLN A 151 8.74 -9.54 9.81
C GLN A 151 9.60 -10.80 10.01
N GLN A 152 9.46 -11.44 11.16
CA GLN A 152 9.92 -12.81 11.31
C GLN A 152 9.13 -13.68 10.34
N SER A 153 9.83 -14.41 9.49
CA SER A 153 9.17 -15.35 8.58
C SER A 153 9.86 -16.71 8.60
N HIS A 154 9.05 -17.74 8.72
CA HIS A 154 9.48 -19.13 8.72
C HIS A 154 8.50 -19.99 7.92
N ALA A 155 8.85 -21.24 7.64
CA ALA A 155 8.03 -22.20 6.91
C ALA A 155 7.42 -21.62 5.61
N GLU A 156 6.12 -21.68 5.43
CA GLU A 156 5.41 -21.24 4.22
C GLU A 156 5.56 -19.73 3.98
N GLN A 157 5.54 -18.92 5.05
CA GLN A 157 5.75 -17.48 4.93
C GLN A 157 7.15 -17.15 4.40
N TRP A 158 8.18 -17.83 4.89
CA TRP A 158 9.53 -17.66 4.37
C TRP A 158 9.66 -18.12 2.92
N ALA A 159 9.01 -19.23 2.55
CA ALA A 159 8.94 -19.66 1.15
C ALA A 159 8.27 -18.61 0.25
N THR A 160 7.24 -17.94 0.75
CA THR A 160 6.56 -16.85 0.04
C THR A 160 7.47 -15.64 -0.10
N HIS A 161 8.14 -15.18 0.96
CA HIS A 161 9.08 -14.06 0.91
C HIS A 161 10.26 -14.34 -0.03
N LYS A 162 10.83 -15.55 0.00
CA LYS A 162 11.90 -15.94 -0.96
C LYS A 162 11.43 -15.87 -2.41
N ARG A 163 10.18 -16.23 -2.66
CA ARG A 163 9.58 -16.16 -4.00
C ARG A 163 9.37 -14.70 -4.46
N LEU A 164 8.91 -13.83 -3.58
CA LEU A 164 8.80 -12.39 -3.85
C LEU A 164 10.16 -11.76 -4.10
N MET A 165 11.17 -12.13 -3.31
CA MET A 165 12.55 -11.63 -3.44
C MET A 165 13.31 -12.17 -4.67
N GLN A 166 12.66 -12.86 -5.58
CA GLN A 166 13.24 -13.11 -6.91
C GLN A 166 13.22 -11.86 -7.79
N SER A 167 12.30 -10.93 -7.53
CA SER A 167 12.13 -9.71 -8.33
C SER A 167 11.90 -8.45 -7.52
N THR A 168 11.49 -8.54 -6.25
CA THR A 168 11.01 -7.41 -5.46
C THR A 168 11.60 -7.44 -4.05
N SER A 169 12.24 -6.36 -3.64
CA SER A 169 12.80 -6.25 -2.28
C SER A 169 11.70 -5.96 -1.23
N PRO A 170 11.98 -6.21 0.07
CA PRO A 170 11.09 -5.80 1.15
C PRO A 170 10.80 -4.30 1.17
N ILE A 171 11.75 -3.48 0.73
CA ILE A 171 11.58 -2.02 0.61
C ILE A 171 10.54 -1.68 -0.45
N VAL A 172 10.54 -2.36 -1.60
CA VAL A 172 9.56 -2.07 -2.66
C VAL A 172 8.19 -2.65 -2.30
N ASP A 173 8.12 -3.91 -1.88
CA ASP A 173 6.83 -4.59 -1.67
C ASP A 173 6.03 -4.00 -0.50
N CYS A 174 6.65 -3.89 0.68
CA CYS A 174 5.98 -3.36 1.87
C CYS A 174 6.15 -1.85 2.00
N GLY A 175 7.33 -1.33 1.64
CA GLY A 175 7.67 0.08 1.81
C GLY A 175 6.75 1.01 1.02
N VAL A 176 6.25 0.58 -0.12
CA VAL A 176 5.34 1.39 -0.92
C VAL A 176 4.08 1.85 -0.15
N HIS A 177 3.57 1.04 0.79
CA HIS A 177 2.45 1.42 1.66
C HIS A 177 2.82 2.55 2.63
N TYR A 178 3.99 2.44 3.27
CA TYR A 178 4.43 3.41 4.28
C TYR A 178 4.92 4.71 3.63
N VAL A 179 5.55 4.59 2.46
CA VAL A 179 5.93 5.77 1.67
C VAL A 179 4.69 6.48 1.12
N ASP A 180 3.64 5.75 0.76
CA ASP A 180 2.34 6.33 0.44
C ASP A 180 1.74 7.12 1.62
N VAL A 181 1.86 6.60 2.84
CA VAL A 181 1.46 7.34 4.07
C VAL A 181 2.30 8.61 4.22
N MET A 182 3.62 8.57 3.96
CA MET A 182 4.47 9.77 3.98
C MET A 182 4.02 10.79 2.94
N CYS A 183 3.70 10.36 1.72
CA CYS A 183 3.16 11.23 0.67
C CYS A 183 1.81 11.86 1.06
N GLN A 184 0.96 11.12 1.78
CA GLN A 184 -0.30 11.66 2.30
C GLN A 184 -0.11 12.69 3.40
N ILE A 185 0.93 12.55 4.24
CA ILE A 185 1.23 13.50 5.33
C ILE A 185 1.86 14.77 4.77
N CYS A 186 2.80 14.62 3.85
CA CYS A 186 3.64 15.71 3.33
C CYS A 186 3.20 16.08 1.91
N ASP A 187 2.67 17.28 1.71
CA ASP A 187 2.30 17.83 0.39
C ASP A 187 3.52 18.31 -0.43
N ALA A 188 4.73 17.88 -0.07
CA ALA A 188 5.97 18.28 -0.68
C ALA A 188 6.48 17.25 -1.69
N LYS A 189 7.33 17.69 -2.62
CA LYS A 189 7.92 16.81 -3.62
C LYS A 189 9.14 16.08 -3.06
N PRO A 190 9.26 14.77 -3.28
CA PRO A 190 10.48 14.05 -2.92
C PRO A 190 11.65 14.53 -3.79
N LYS A 191 12.81 14.75 -3.18
CA LYS A 191 14.02 15.29 -3.83
C LYS A 191 15.13 14.27 -3.99
N GLN A 192 15.42 13.53 -2.93
CA GLN A 192 16.54 12.60 -2.92
C GLN A 192 16.24 11.41 -2.04
N VAL A 193 16.72 10.24 -2.43
CA VAL A 193 16.58 8.98 -1.68
C VAL A 193 17.97 8.37 -1.45
N ARG A 194 18.21 7.90 -0.23
CA ARG A 194 19.33 7.04 0.12
C ARG A 194 18.78 5.70 0.61
N GLY A 195 19.15 4.62 -0.06
CA GLY A 195 18.87 3.25 0.35
C GLY A 195 20.12 2.57 0.90
N MET A 196 19.93 1.67 1.88
CA MET A 196 20.94 0.73 2.35
C MET A 196 20.29 -0.65 2.47
N GLY A 197 21.01 -1.70 2.07
CA GLY A 197 20.51 -3.07 2.11
C GLY A 197 21.59 -4.06 2.50
N VAL A 198 21.18 -5.13 3.18
CA VAL A 198 22.07 -6.23 3.59
C VAL A 198 21.41 -7.57 3.28
N ARG A 199 22.16 -8.47 2.66
CA ARG A 199 21.76 -9.84 2.44
C ARG A 199 22.13 -10.69 3.67
N LEU A 200 21.11 -11.02 4.48
CA LEU A 200 21.28 -11.82 5.71
C LEU A 200 21.00 -13.31 5.52
N SER A 201 20.63 -13.75 4.31
CA SER A 201 20.35 -15.15 4.01
C SER A 201 21.01 -15.57 2.69
N ASN A 202 21.56 -16.79 2.65
CA ASN A 202 22.05 -17.39 1.42
C ASN A 202 20.94 -18.03 0.56
N ASP A 203 19.71 -18.11 1.08
CA ASP A 203 18.54 -18.68 0.39
C ASP A 203 17.89 -17.76 -0.63
N ILE A 204 18.37 -16.51 -0.73
CA ILE A 204 17.86 -15.50 -1.69
C ILE A 204 18.93 -15.20 -2.74
N GLY A 205 18.51 -14.57 -3.85
CA GLY A 205 19.41 -14.22 -4.95
C GLY A 205 20.65 -13.42 -4.49
N PRO A 206 21.79 -13.53 -5.19
CA PRO A 206 23.03 -12.86 -4.79
C PRO A 206 22.92 -11.33 -4.82
N ASP A 207 22.08 -10.79 -5.71
CA ASP A 207 21.88 -9.35 -5.89
C ASP A 207 20.68 -8.82 -5.10
N MET A 208 20.06 -9.68 -4.27
CA MET A 208 18.90 -9.33 -3.45
C MET A 208 19.30 -9.17 -1.99
N TYR A 209 18.60 -8.32 -1.28
CA TYR A 209 18.73 -8.13 0.16
C TYR A 209 17.39 -8.41 0.87
N ASN A 210 17.47 -8.91 2.09
CA ASN A 210 16.29 -9.18 2.91
C ASN A 210 16.21 -8.32 4.18
N TYR A 211 17.18 -7.43 4.38
CA TYR A 211 17.12 -6.28 5.27
C TYR A 211 17.44 -5.02 4.47
N GLY A 212 16.67 -3.97 4.65
CA GLY A 212 16.99 -2.68 4.04
C GLY A 212 16.26 -1.53 4.72
N HIS A 213 16.80 -0.33 4.53
CA HIS A 213 16.11 0.90 4.87
C HIS A 213 16.35 1.97 3.82
N LEU A 214 15.44 2.93 3.77
CA LEU A 214 15.55 4.13 2.96
C LEU A 214 15.42 5.38 3.81
N GLN A 215 16.03 6.45 3.31
CA GLN A 215 15.80 7.81 3.75
C GLN A 215 15.38 8.63 2.52
N VAL A 216 14.34 9.44 2.66
CA VAL A 216 13.87 10.34 1.61
C VAL A 216 13.82 11.76 2.17
N THR A 217 14.27 12.73 1.37
CA THR A 217 14.14 14.16 1.67
C THR A 217 13.13 14.80 0.73
N PHE A 218 12.38 15.77 1.24
CA PHE A 218 11.38 16.53 0.50
C PHE A 218 11.80 17.99 0.34
N ASP A 219 11.17 18.71 -0.59
CA ASP A 219 11.54 20.11 -0.91
C ASP A 219 11.13 21.14 0.15
N ASP A 220 10.24 20.77 1.09
CA ASP A 220 9.85 21.56 2.26
C ASP A 220 10.77 21.35 3.49
N GLY A 221 11.81 20.52 3.37
CA GLY A 221 12.71 20.13 4.45
C GLY A 221 12.25 18.94 5.28
N SER A 222 11.09 18.36 4.97
CA SER A 222 10.64 17.11 5.59
C SER A 222 11.55 15.93 5.21
N VAL A 223 11.63 14.94 6.12
CA VAL A 223 12.40 13.72 5.92
C VAL A 223 11.57 12.49 6.30
N GLY A 224 11.72 11.43 5.51
CA GLY A 224 11.13 10.13 5.78
C GLY A 224 12.18 9.06 5.95
N TRP A 225 11.95 8.14 6.87
CA TRP A 225 12.73 6.93 7.07
C TRP A 225 11.81 5.71 7.09
N TYR A 226 12.16 4.68 6.34
CA TYR A 226 11.47 3.41 6.36
C TYR A 226 12.46 2.25 6.41
N GLU A 227 12.17 1.23 7.21
CA GLU A 227 12.97 0.01 7.38
C GLU A 227 12.10 -1.22 7.18
N ALA A 228 12.63 -2.21 6.47
CA ALA A 228 11.99 -3.50 6.28
C ALA A 228 13.00 -4.65 6.39
N ALA A 229 12.57 -5.74 7.01
CA ALA A 229 13.32 -6.98 7.06
C ALA A 229 12.41 -8.20 6.97
N TRP A 230 12.82 -9.20 6.18
CA TRP A 230 12.14 -10.49 6.05
C TRP A 230 13.09 -11.64 6.34
N GLY A 231 12.69 -12.55 7.20
CA GLY A 231 13.43 -13.79 7.36
C GLY A 231 13.36 -14.41 8.75
N PRO A 232 13.91 -15.63 8.88
CA PRO A 232 13.95 -16.33 10.16
C PRO A 232 14.93 -15.71 11.17
N MET A 233 15.82 -14.80 10.72
CA MET A 233 16.76 -14.08 11.58
C MET A 233 16.12 -12.91 12.33
N ILE A 234 14.86 -12.54 12.01
CA ILE A 234 14.14 -11.49 12.70
C ILE A 234 13.58 -12.03 14.01
N SER A 235 13.67 -11.25 15.09
CA SER A 235 13.10 -11.63 16.38
C SER A 235 11.57 -11.76 16.32
N GLU A 236 11.03 -12.70 17.07
CA GLU A 236 9.58 -12.80 17.27
C GLU A 236 9.00 -11.56 17.95
N THR A 237 9.77 -10.91 18.83
CA THR A 237 9.40 -9.63 19.41
C THR A 237 9.42 -8.56 18.34
N ALA A 238 8.26 -7.98 18.10
CA ALA A 238 8.14 -6.90 17.13
C ALA A 238 8.65 -5.58 17.73
N PHE A 239 9.56 -4.94 17.01
CA PHE A 239 9.98 -3.58 17.32
C PHE A 239 9.35 -2.66 16.28
N PHE A 240 8.32 -1.93 16.70
CA PHE A 240 7.59 -1.04 15.82
C PHE A 240 7.99 0.40 16.06
N VAL A 241 8.34 1.08 14.98
CA VAL A 241 8.48 2.53 14.94
C VAL A 241 7.52 3.03 13.88
N LYS A 242 6.49 3.77 14.30
CA LYS A 242 5.52 4.42 13.42
C LYS A 242 5.18 5.74 14.08
N ASP A 243 5.98 6.75 13.80
CA ASP A 243 5.79 8.08 14.37
C ASP A 243 6.11 9.20 13.38
N VAL A 244 5.53 10.35 13.66
CA VAL A 244 5.77 11.59 12.93
C VAL A 244 6.03 12.69 13.94
N MET A 245 7.26 13.20 13.93
CA MET A 245 7.66 14.36 14.72
C MET A 245 7.51 15.63 13.90
N THR A 246 7.11 16.70 14.56
CA THR A 246 6.93 18.04 13.99
C THR A 246 7.41 19.09 14.99
N PRO A 247 7.55 20.36 14.59
CA PRO A 247 7.88 21.43 15.53
C PRO A 247 6.85 21.60 16.66
N LYS A 248 5.61 21.17 16.47
CA LYS A 248 4.53 21.34 17.45
C LYS A 248 4.27 20.10 18.31
N GLY A 249 4.91 18.96 18.02
CA GLY A 249 4.72 17.73 18.77
C GLY A 249 4.97 16.48 17.93
N CYS A 250 4.44 15.37 18.42
CA CYS A 250 4.61 14.07 17.78
C CYS A 250 3.31 13.28 17.80
N VAL A 251 3.02 12.52 16.75
CA VAL A 251 2.02 11.47 16.75
C VAL A 251 2.69 10.12 16.57
N SER A 252 2.32 9.13 17.38
CA SER A 252 2.93 7.80 17.37
C SER A 252 1.86 6.72 17.39
N ILE A 253 2.10 5.64 16.64
CA ILE A 253 1.38 4.38 16.80
C ILE A 253 2.10 3.57 17.87
N VAL A 254 1.38 3.26 18.95
CA VAL A 254 1.88 2.46 20.07
C VAL A 254 1.25 1.08 20.00
N MET A 255 2.07 0.09 19.69
CA MET A 255 1.62 -1.30 19.59
C MET A 255 1.34 -1.88 20.97
N LYS A 256 0.38 -2.82 21.04
CA LYS A 256 0.09 -3.56 22.24
C LYS A 256 1.31 -4.37 22.69
N GLU A 257 1.54 -4.45 24.00
CA GLU A 257 2.59 -5.30 24.56
C GLU A 257 2.40 -6.76 24.08
N GLY A 258 3.51 -7.41 23.70
CA GLY A 258 3.49 -8.77 23.18
C GLY A 258 3.08 -8.91 21.70
N ALA A 259 2.95 -7.82 20.96
CA ALA A 259 2.73 -7.89 19.51
C ALA A 259 3.89 -8.62 18.83
N LYS A 260 3.57 -9.54 17.88
CA LYS A 260 4.54 -10.42 17.22
C LYS A 260 4.79 -10.00 15.79
N SER A 261 6.04 -10.05 15.35
CA SER A 261 6.44 -9.68 13.99
C SER A 261 6.01 -10.68 12.91
N ALA A 262 5.71 -11.93 13.31
CA ALA A 262 5.24 -12.97 12.39
C ALA A 262 3.75 -12.86 12.01
N ASP A 263 2.97 -12.04 12.71
CA ASP A 263 1.55 -11.83 12.39
C ASP A 263 1.41 -11.00 11.10
N MET A 264 0.81 -11.59 10.07
CA MET A 264 0.61 -10.92 8.77
C MET A 264 -0.27 -9.67 8.88
N GLU A 265 -1.19 -9.60 9.86
CA GLU A 265 -2.01 -8.41 10.07
C GLU A 265 -1.26 -7.28 10.80
N THR A 266 -0.10 -7.56 11.37
CA THR A 266 0.67 -6.60 12.20
C THR A 266 1.03 -5.34 11.42
N HIS A 267 1.18 -5.42 10.08
CA HIS A 267 1.50 -4.24 9.27
C HIS A 267 0.38 -3.19 9.27
N THR A 268 -0.87 -3.59 9.44
CA THR A 268 -2.01 -2.67 9.48
C THR A 268 -2.39 -2.25 10.90
N LYS A 269 -2.19 -3.11 11.91
CA LYS A 269 -2.60 -2.87 13.30
C LYS A 269 -1.90 -1.68 13.93
N THR A 270 -2.63 -0.96 14.78
CA THR A 270 -2.16 0.27 15.42
C THR A 270 -2.35 0.30 16.93
N SER A 271 -3.23 -0.50 17.50
CA SER A 271 -3.57 -0.61 18.94
C SER A 271 -3.92 0.72 19.63
N THR A 272 -2.99 1.68 19.64
CA THR A 272 -3.19 3.00 20.28
C THR A 272 -2.49 4.07 19.45
N ILE A 273 -3.13 5.22 19.28
CA ILE A 273 -2.48 6.43 18.73
C ILE A 273 -2.23 7.38 19.90
N ARG A 274 -0.96 7.78 20.08
CA ARG A 274 -0.54 8.77 21.07
C ARG A 274 -0.17 10.07 20.38
N THR A 275 -0.67 11.19 20.92
CA THR A 275 -0.29 12.54 20.50
C THR A 275 0.42 13.23 21.66
N HIS A 276 1.61 13.74 21.39
CA HIS A 276 2.39 14.58 22.28
C HIS A 276 2.45 16.02 21.73
N TRP A 277 2.38 17.04 22.62
CA TRP A 277 2.50 18.45 22.23
C TRP A 277 3.77 19.04 22.81
N ALA A 278 4.53 19.76 21.98
CA ALA A 278 5.85 20.32 22.33
C ALA A 278 5.78 21.66 23.09
N GLU A 279 4.59 22.19 23.35
CA GLU A 279 4.41 23.50 24.00
C GLU A 279 4.84 23.42 25.48
N LEU A 280 5.77 24.30 25.86
CA LEU A 280 6.28 24.42 27.21
C LEU A 280 5.80 25.72 27.86
N ASP A 281 5.53 25.66 29.17
CA ASP A 281 5.26 26.83 30.00
C ASP A 281 6.57 27.59 30.36
N ARG A 282 6.42 28.67 31.16
CA ARG A 282 7.56 29.49 31.59
C ARG A 282 8.57 28.75 32.49
N ASN A 283 8.18 27.60 33.06
CA ASN A 283 9.03 26.75 33.89
C ASN A 283 9.64 25.58 33.11
N GLY A 284 9.40 25.51 31.80
CA GLY A 284 9.88 24.43 30.94
C GLY A 284 9.09 23.12 31.09
N GLN A 285 7.86 23.19 31.61
CA GLN A 285 6.98 22.02 31.71
C GLN A 285 5.98 21.98 30.56
N TYR A 286 5.60 20.78 30.13
CA TYR A 286 4.60 20.64 29.06
C TYR A 286 3.24 21.22 29.49
N VAL A 287 2.68 22.07 28.64
CA VAL A 287 1.36 22.71 28.88
C VAL A 287 0.22 21.70 28.79
N ARG A 288 0.37 20.66 27.98
CA ARG A 288 -0.66 19.63 27.77
C ARG A 288 -0.10 18.24 28.02
N PRO A 289 -0.87 17.36 28.68
CA PRO A 289 -0.53 15.95 28.78
C PRO A 289 -0.67 15.26 27.42
N ASP A 290 0.02 14.14 27.25
CA ASP A 290 -0.18 13.27 26.10
C ASP A 290 -1.63 12.79 26.02
N ARG A 291 -2.13 12.70 24.79
CA ARG A 291 -3.46 12.15 24.50
C ARG A 291 -3.31 10.77 23.85
N GLU A 292 -4.04 9.79 24.36
CA GLU A 292 -4.14 8.46 23.78
C GLU A 292 -5.53 8.21 23.20
N ILE A 293 -5.58 7.57 22.04
CA ILE A 293 -6.80 7.12 21.39
C ILE A 293 -6.66 5.61 21.21
N SER A 294 -7.54 4.85 21.89
CA SER A 294 -7.59 3.40 21.71
C SER A 294 -8.17 3.05 20.35
N MET A 295 -7.52 2.12 19.66
CA MET A 295 -7.93 1.56 18.38
C MET A 295 -8.30 0.07 18.52
N ALA A 296 -8.90 -0.32 19.65
CA ALA A 296 -9.22 -1.71 19.95
C ALA A 296 -10.16 -2.37 18.94
N ASP A 297 -11.04 -1.58 18.30
CA ASP A 297 -12.05 -2.06 17.35
C ASP A 297 -11.61 -1.88 15.89
N GLU A 298 -10.30 -1.87 15.62
CA GLU A 298 -9.79 -1.75 14.25
C GLU A 298 -10.17 -2.95 13.39
N PRO A 299 -10.49 -2.72 12.10
CA PRO A 299 -10.96 -3.77 11.21
C PRO A 299 -9.86 -4.77 10.87
N GLY A 300 -10.22 -6.05 10.74
CA GLY A 300 -9.32 -7.05 10.16
C GLY A 300 -9.20 -6.91 8.65
N HIS A 301 -8.30 -7.71 8.06
CA HIS A 301 -7.91 -7.61 6.63
C HIS A 301 -9.10 -7.62 5.66
N GLN A 302 -10.05 -8.57 5.79
CA GLN A 302 -11.20 -8.63 4.87
C GLN A 302 -12.07 -7.38 4.97
N ALA A 303 -12.31 -6.87 6.18
CA ALA A 303 -13.10 -5.65 6.38
C ALA A 303 -12.41 -4.41 5.80
N LEU A 304 -11.07 -4.39 5.75
CA LEU A 304 -10.31 -3.35 5.05
C LEU A 304 -10.49 -3.45 3.53
N CYS A 305 -10.43 -4.66 2.96
CA CYS A 305 -10.75 -4.87 1.54
C CYS A 305 -12.18 -4.44 1.22
N ASP A 306 -13.15 -4.74 2.08
CA ASP A 306 -14.54 -4.32 1.91
C ASP A 306 -14.67 -2.78 1.89
N ARG A 307 -13.98 -2.07 2.78
CA ARG A 307 -13.93 -0.60 2.81
C ARG A 307 -13.27 -0.02 1.58
N GLU A 308 -12.18 -0.61 1.13
CA GLU A 308 -11.46 -0.17 -0.06
C GLU A 308 -12.34 -0.30 -1.31
N GLN A 309 -13.02 -1.43 -1.49
CA GLN A 309 -13.93 -1.60 -2.63
C GLN A 309 -15.21 -0.74 -2.51
N ALA A 310 -15.69 -0.47 -1.31
CA ALA A 310 -16.75 0.53 -1.10
C ALA A 310 -16.29 1.93 -1.50
N TYR A 311 -15.01 2.29 -1.24
CA TYR A 311 -14.45 3.55 -1.71
C TYR A 311 -14.34 3.60 -3.24
N VAL A 312 -13.94 2.52 -3.92
CA VAL A 312 -13.94 2.43 -5.39
C VAL A 312 -15.33 2.73 -5.95
N LEU A 313 -16.37 2.11 -5.39
CA LEU A 313 -17.76 2.36 -5.78
C LEU A 313 -18.12 3.83 -5.63
N LYS A 314 -17.79 4.42 -4.49
CA LYS A 314 -18.03 5.82 -4.19
C LYS A 314 -17.28 6.73 -5.17
N ALA A 315 -15.99 6.46 -5.40
CA ALA A 315 -15.16 7.27 -6.29
C ALA A 315 -15.70 7.32 -7.73
N ILE A 316 -16.26 6.19 -8.21
CA ILE A 316 -16.87 6.11 -9.53
C ILE A 316 -18.23 6.85 -9.55
N ARG A 317 -19.10 6.61 -8.57
CA ARG A 317 -20.48 7.15 -8.57
C ARG A 317 -20.54 8.64 -8.29
N GLU A 318 -19.68 9.13 -7.42
CA GLU A 318 -19.66 10.54 -6.99
C GLU A 318 -18.61 11.36 -7.77
N ASP A 319 -17.99 10.76 -8.78
CA ASP A 319 -16.95 11.38 -9.61
C ASP A 319 -15.80 12.01 -8.81
N ILE A 320 -15.35 11.34 -7.73
CA ILE A 320 -14.30 11.87 -6.84
C ILE A 320 -13.02 12.16 -7.63
N ASP A 321 -12.41 13.31 -7.37
CA ASP A 321 -11.07 13.64 -7.91
C ASP A 321 -10.00 12.75 -7.28
N LEU A 322 -9.31 11.96 -8.10
CA LEU A 322 -8.23 11.06 -7.73
C LEU A 322 -6.85 11.59 -8.17
N THR A 323 -6.74 12.86 -8.54
CA THR A 323 -5.49 13.43 -9.05
C THR A 323 -4.35 13.29 -8.03
N GLN A 324 -4.60 13.62 -6.76
CA GLN A 324 -3.59 13.48 -5.70
C GLN A 324 -3.31 12.00 -5.39
N HIS A 325 -4.34 11.14 -5.35
CA HIS A 325 -4.16 9.70 -5.15
C HIS A 325 -3.24 9.07 -6.20
N MET A 326 -3.41 9.44 -7.47
CA MET A 326 -2.55 8.98 -8.56
C MET A 326 -1.14 9.56 -8.47
N ALA A 327 -0.99 10.81 -8.07
CA ALA A 327 0.31 11.45 -7.88
C ALA A 327 1.10 10.78 -6.75
N ASP A 328 0.46 10.51 -5.61
CA ASP A 328 1.06 9.79 -4.49
C ASP A 328 1.47 8.37 -4.89
N GLY A 329 0.66 7.70 -5.72
CA GLY A 329 0.97 6.38 -6.26
C GLY A 329 2.23 6.36 -7.12
N VAL A 330 2.44 7.37 -7.93
CA VAL A 330 3.68 7.53 -8.72
C VAL A 330 4.86 7.91 -7.81
N ASN A 331 4.67 8.85 -6.88
CA ASN A 331 5.73 9.31 -5.99
C ASN A 331 6.20 8.19 -5.04
N SER A 332 5.29 7.43 -4.44
CA SER A 332 5.65 6.32 -3.56
C SER A 332 6.42 5.24 -4.30
N LEU A 333 6.01 4.89 -5.53
CA LEU A 333 6.74 3.96 -6.38
C LEU A 333 8.14 4.50 -6.74
N LYS A 334 8.24 5.77 -7.14
CA LYS A 334 9.49 6.44 -7.49
C LYS A 334 10.49 6.40 -6.33
N ILE A 335 10.03 6.67 -5.11
CA ILE A 335 10.87 6.65 -3.90
C ILE A 335 11.40 5.24 -3.63
N VAL A 336 10.55 4.21 -3.62
CA VAL A 336 10.99 2.84 -3.27
C VAL A 336 11.89 2.23 -4.35
N LEU A 337 11.65 2.50 -5.63
CA LEU A 337 12.53 2.06 -6.73
C LEU A 337 13.88 2.81 -6.70
N ALA A 338 13.88 4.11 -6.37
CA ALA A 338 15.10 4.86 -6.17
C ALA A 338 15.90 4.36 -4.96
N ALA A 339 15.24 3.88 -3.90
CA ALA A 339 15.90 3.24 -2.78
C ALA A 339 16.61 1.94 -3.20
N ASP A 340 15.95 1.07 -3.95
CA ASP A 340 16.59 -0.14 -4.52
C ASP A 340 17.77 0.19 -5.41
N ARG A 341 17.63 1.20 -6.25
CA ARG A 341 18.71 1.69 -7.08
C ARG A 341 19.88 2.22 -6.24
N SER A 342 19.57 2.97 -5.19
CA SER A 342 20.57 3.50 -4.24
C SER A 342 21.34 2.39 -3.53
N VAL A 343 20.68 1.28 -3.15
CA VAL A 343 21.33 0.10 -2.58
C VAL A 343 22.36 -0.49 -3.57
N ARG A 344 21.94 -0.68 -4.84
CA ARG A 344 22.81 -1.25 -5.87
C ARG A 344 23.98 -0.34 -6.24
N GLU A 345 23.74 0.98 -6.35
CA GLU A 345 24.77 1.94 -6.78
C GLU A 345 25.62 2.47 -5.62
N GLY A 346 25.27 2.21 -4.37
CA GLY A 346 25.99 2.68 -3.19
C GLY A 346 26.00 4.20 -3.00
N ARG A 347 25.09 4.94 -3.65
CA ARG A 347 24.98 6.41 -3.61
C ARG A 347 23.55 6.88 -3.44
N ALA A 348 23.35 8.14 -3.05
CA ALA A 348 22.04 8.78 -3.08
C ALA A 348 21.55 8.97 -4.54
N ILE A 349 20.24 8.91 -4.72
CA ILE A 349 19.56 9.09 -6.01
C ILE A 349 18.71 10.35 -5.93
N ASP A 350 18.94 11.28 -6.82
CA ASP A 350 18.07 12.46 -7.01
C ASP A 350 16.82 12.04 -7.81
N LEU A 351 15.66 12.66 -7.46
CA LEU A 351 14.33 12.31 -7.98
C LEU A 351 13.78 13.38 -8.93
#